data_49fc4c1d80646cd3f5f0619a29c759b2
#
_entry.id   49fc4c1d80646cd3f5f0619a29c759b2
#
_cell.length_a   1.000
_cell.length_b   1.000
_cell.length_c   1.000
_cell.angle_alpha   90.00
_cell.angle_beta   90.00
_cell.angle_gamma   90.00
#
_symmetry.space_group_name_H-M   'P 1'
#
loop_
_entity.id
_entity.type
_entity.pdbx_description
1 polymer ?
#
loop_
_entity_poly.entity_id
_entity_poly.type
_entity_poly.pdbx_seq_one_letter_code
_entity_poly.pdbx_strand_id
1 'polypeptide(L)'
;MGRKKKEEKLDLINKKEKQKNPFFEHLKNLTYKKKSFDIKDEKMVKEFNIYRIIRYISMVELFIPLANVLNKFQGILSKESIYEVLLNTLPQRSYFFSYIKKPKEDIDKRAKECLMKYFEFGSEDLDLALDVLTENQINEIIHKFDGGKK
;
A
#
# COMPACT_ATOMS: atom_id res chain seq x y z
N MET A 1 4.88 13.06 -46.18
CA MET A 1 4.95 12.02 -45.11
C MET A 1 5.13 12.54 -43.67
N GLY A 2 5.53 13.79 -43.41
CA GLY A 2 5.81 14.32 -42.08
C GLY A 2 4.58 14.71 -41.25
N ARG A 3 3.45 15.12 -41.83
CA ARG A 3 2.27 15.57 -41.12
C ARG A 3 1.53 14.44 -40.37
N LYS A 4 1.31 13.29 -40.96
CA LYS A 4 0.65 12.14 -40.32
C LYS A 4 1.39 11.63 -39.07
N LYS A 5 2.73 11.58 -39.08
CA LYS A 5 3.52 11.18 -37.90
C LYS A 5 3.46 12.19 -36.75
N LYS A 6 3.18 13.47 -37.03
CA LYS A 6 3.03 14.50 -36.01
C LYS A 6 1.64 14.44 -35.35
N GLU A 7 0.60 14.16 -36.14
CA GLU A 7 -0.77 13.97 -35.63
C GLU A 7 -0.89 12.70 -34.78
N GLU A 8 -0.31 11.57 -35.25
CA GLU A 8 -0.27 10.33 -34.41
C GLU A 8 0.51 10.50 -33.11
N LYS A 9 1.60 11.28 -33.12
CA LYS A 9 2.31 11.61 -31.86
C LYS A 9 1.50 12.51 -30.93
N LEU A 10 0.77 13.48 -31.48
CA LEU A 10 -0.13 14.34 -30.67
C LEU A 10 -1.28 13.53 -30.09
N ASP A 11 -1.86 12.61 -30.86
CA ASP A 11 -2.95 11.73 -30.39
C ASP A 11 -2.46 10.73 -29.33
N LEU A 12 -1.23 10.23 -29.43
CA LEU A 12 -0.61 9.39 -28.41
C LEU A 12 -0.27 10.18 -27.14
N ILE A 13 0.13 11.43 -27.24
CA ILE A 13 0.39 12.32 -26.10
C ILE A 13 -0.94 12.66 -25.42
N ASN A 14 -1.96 13.01 -26.19
CA ASN A 14 -3.30 13.30 -25.68
C ASN A 14 -3.99 12.07 -25.08
N LYS A 15 -3.76 10.86 -25.62
CA LYS A 15 -4.20 9.59 -25.01
C LYS A 15 -3.47 9.28 -23.70
N LYS A 16 -2.18 9.58 -23.60
CA LYS A 16 -1.42 9.42 -22.33
C LYS A 16 -1.82 10.43 -21.28
N GLU A 17 -2.21 11.64 -21.64
CA GLU A 17 -2.75 12.63 -20.69
C GLU A 17 -4.15 12.27 -20.19
N LYS A 18 -4.98 11.60 -21.00
CA LYS A 18 -6.32 11.15 -20.61
C LYS A 18 -6.36 9.99 -19.60
N GLN A 19 -5.24 9.34 -19.32
CA GLN A 19 -5.18 8.17 -18.40
C GLN A 19 -4.48 8.46 -17.07
N LYS A 20 -4.30 9.71 -16.67
CA LYS A 20 -3.86 10.01 -15.30
C LYS A 20 -4.99 9.64 -14.33
N ASN A 21 -4.79 8.60 -13.55
CA ASN A 21 -5.76 8.20 -12.53
C ASN A 21 -5.99 9.37 -11.56
N PRO A 22 -7.23 9.92 -11.48
CA PRO A 22 -7.53 11.10 -10.69
C PRO A 22 -7.15 10.93 -9.21
N PHE A 23 -7.18 9.72 -8.71
CA PHE A 23 -6.78 9.38 -7.36
C PHE A 23 -5.32 9.78 -7.06
N PHE A 24 -4.38 9.46 -7.95
CA PHE A 24 -2.98 9.85 -7.77
C PHE A 24 -2.76 11.36 -7.95
N GLU A 25 -3.65 12.01 -8.65
CA GLU A 25 -3.62 13.47 -8.75
C GLU A 25 -4.01 14.13 -7.43
N HIS A 26 -5.01 13.59 -6.72
CA HIS A 26 -5.33 14.00 -5.35
C HIS A 26 -4.14 13.82 -4.39
N LEU A 27 -3.49 12.65 -4.41
CA LEU A 27 -2.30 12.42 -3.59
C LEU A 27 -1.19 13.43 -3.90
N LYS A 28 -0.94 13.69 -5.17
CA LYS A 28 0.04 14.71 -5.60
C LYS A 28 -0.33 16.11 -5.15
N ASN A 29 -1.62 16.47 -5.22
CA ASN A 29 -2.10 17.77 -4.78
C ASN A 29 -1.94 17.93 -3.27
N LEU A 30 -2.25 16.90 -2.49
CA LEU A 30 -2.13 16.91 -1.04
C LEU A 30 -0.68 16.97 -0.54
N THR A 31 0.23 16.25 -1.20
CA THR A 31 1.61 16.10 -0.71
C THR A 31 2.59 17.04 -1.38
N TYR A 32 2.56 17.18 -2.68
CA TYR A 32 3.57 17.91 -3.43
C TYR A 32 3.13 19.28 -3.91
N LYS A 33 1.97 19.35 -4.60
CA LYS A 33 1.51 20.60 -5.23
C LYS A 33 0.86 21.56 -4.24
N LYS A 34 0.33 21.06 -3.13
CA LYS A 34 -0.41 21.83 -2.12
C LYS A 34 -1.55 22.64 -2.71
N LYS A 35 -2.34 22.01 -3.57
CA LYS A 35 -3.52 22.65 -4.18
C LYS A 35 -4.74 22.41 -3.30
N SER A 36 -5.50 23.46 -3.05
CA SER A 36 -6.80 23.40 -2.36
C SER A 36 -7.80 22.52 -3.12
N PHE A 37 -8.79 22.03 -2.39
CA PHE A 37 -9.87 21.23 -2.95
C PHE A 37 -10.78 22.13 -3.79
N ASP A 38 -10.97 21.78 -5.05
CA ASP A 38 -11.90 22.52 -5.91
C ASP A 38 -13.27 21.85 -5.89
N ILE A 39 -14.18 22.42 -5.11
CA ILE A 39 -15.56 21.92 -4.97
C ILE A 39 -16.34 22.05 -6.29
N LYS A 40 -15.93 22.98 -7.17
CA LYS A 40 -16.59 23.19 -8.46
C LYS A 40 -16.23 22.12 -9.50
N ASP A 41 -15.12 21.41 -9.31
CA ASP A 41 -14.76 20.29 -10.16
C ASP A 41 -15.48 19.03 -9.68
N GLU A 42 -16.68 18.80 -10.21
CA GLU A 42 -17.51 17.62 -9.87
C GLU A 42 -16.75 16.30 -10.06
N LYS A 43 -15.86 16.23 -11.03
CA LYS A 43 -15.04 15.04 -11.29
C LYS A 43 -14.04 14.80 -10.17
N MET A 44 -13.37 15.85 -9.72
CA MET A 44 -12.44 15.79 -8.59
C MET A 44 -13.17 15.39 -7.31
N VAL A 45 -14.34 15.98 -7.03
CA VAL A 45 -15.16 15.66 -5.85
C VAL A 45 -15.63 14.21 -5.88
N LYS A 46 -16.05 13.72 -7.05
CA LYS A 46 -16.55 12.35 -7.22
C LYS A 46 -15.46 11.29 -7.03
N GLU A 47 -14.26 11.56 -7.55
CA GLU A 47 -13.11 10.66 -7.50
C GLU A 47 -12.35 10.70 -6.16
N PHE A 48 -12.60 11.73 -5.31
CA PHE A 48 -12.00 11.82 -3.99
C PHE A 48 -12.64 10.80 -3.04
N ASN A 49 -11.94 9.70 -2.82
CA ASN A 49 -12.36 8.66 -1.89
C ASN A 49 -11.52 8.74 -0.61
N ILE A 50 -12.16 9.16 0.49
CA ILE A 50 -11.53 9.37 1.80
C ILE A 50 -10.80 8.11 2.27
N TYR A 51 -11.49 6.96 2.26
CA TYR A 51 -10.92 5.68 2.70
C TYR A 51 -9.63 5.33 1.95
N ARG A 52 -9.66 5.46 0.62
CA ARG A 52 -8.48 5.16 -0.20
C ARG A 52 -7.32 6.12 0.10
N ILE A 53 -7.61 7.41 0.27
CA ILE A 53 -6.59 8.41 0.60
C ILE A 53 -5.95 8.10 1.95
N ILE A 54 -6.75 7.87 2.99
CA ILE A 54 -6.24 7.56 4.33
C ILE A 54 -5.41 6.26 4.31
N ARG A 55 -5.87 5.23 3.60
CA ARG A 55 -5.13 3.98 3.44
C ARG A 55 -3.76 4.19 2.76
N TYR A 56 -3.68 5.05 1.74
CA TYR A 56 -2.39 5.34 1.10
C TYR A 56 -1.47 6.16 1.98
N ILE A 57 -2.01 7.13 2.72
CA ILE A 57 -1.23 7.93 3.67
C ILE A 57 -0.67 7.04 4.79
N SER A 58 -1.43 6.06 5.28
CA SER A 58 -0.98 5.11 6.31
C SER A 58 0.16 4.18 5.87
N MET A 59 0.48 4.12 4.56
CA MET A 59 1.66 3.39 4.08
C MET A 59 2.99 4.08 4.43
N VAL A 60 2.94 5.33 4.85
CA VAL A 60 4.10 6.06 5.35
C VAL A 60 4.01 6.07 6.88
N GLU A 61 4.98 5.46 7.54
CA GLU A 61 5.00 5.27 9.00
C GLU A 61 4.75 6.57 9.77
N LEU A 62 5.37 7.66 9.33
CA LEU A 62 5.20 9.00 9.91
C LEU A 62 3.73 9.45 9.97
N PHE A 63 2.88 8.97 9.07
CA PHE A 63 1.49 9.42 8.96
C PHE A 63 0.48 8.43 9.55
N ILE A 64 0.93 7.31 10.12
CA ILE A 64 0.04 6.34 10.77
C ILE A 64 -0.81 6.99 11.88
N PRO A 65 -0.24 7.83 12.78
CA PRO A 65 -1.05 8.48 13.80
C PRO A 65 -2.13 9.40 13.21
N LEU A 66 -1.81 10.16 12.17
CA LEU A 66 -2.76 11.02 11.46
C LEU A 66 -3.87 10.19 10.80
N ALA A 67 -3.50 9.10 10.11
CA ALA A 67 -4.45 8.19 9.49
C ALA A 67 -5.41 7.58 10.52
N ASN A 68 -4.92 7.17 11.69
CA ASN A 68 -5.72 6.62 12.77
C ASN A 68 -6.73 7.64 13.33
N VAL A 69 -6.32 8.91 13.47
CA VAL A 69 -7.22 9.98 13.88
C VAL A 69 -8.30 10.20 12.82
N LEU A 70 -7.92 10.34 11.56
CA LEU A 70 -8.88 10.57 10.48
C LEU A 70 -9.85 9.42 10.25
N ASN A 71 -9.41 8.17 10.51
CA ASN A 71 -10.30 7.01 10.45
C ASN A 71 -11.48 7.10 11.44
N LYS A 72 -11.27 7.70 12.62
CA LYS A 72 -12.35 7.90 13.61
C LYS A 72 -13.37 8.94 13.16
N PHE A 73 -12.98 9.85 12.29
CA PHE A 73 -13.84 10.92 11.79
C PHE A 73 -14.43 10.64 10.41
N GLN A 74 -14.17 9.47 9.82
CA GLN A 74 -14.82 9.05 8.59
C GLN A 74 -16.34 8.98 8.80
N GLY A 75 -17.09 9.62 7.92
CA GLY A 75 -18.55 9.71 8.02
C GLY A 75 -19.07 10.84 8.90
N ILE A 76 -18.22 11.51 9.69
CA ILE A 76 -18.57 12.68 10.51
C ILE A 76 -18.17 13.97 9.78
N LEU A 77 -16.95 14.01 9.26
CA LEU A 77 -16.42 15.17 8.54
C LEU A 77 -16.74 15.09 7.05
N SER A 78 -16.94 16.26 6.45
CA SER A 78 -17.11 16.37 5.00
C SER A 78 -15.81 16.03 4.25
N LYS A 79 -15.92 15.73 2.95
CA LYS A 79 -14.75 15.46 2.10
C LYS A 79 -13.79 16.65 2.08
N GLU A 80 -14.34 17.85 2.03
CA GLU A 80 -13.61 19.11 2.00
C GLU A 80 -12.81 19.30 3.29
N SER A 81 -13.45 19.10 4.44
CA SER A 81 -12.80 19.24 5.75
C SER A 81 -11.64 18.26 5.91
N ILE A 82 -11.83 16.99 5.53
CA ILE A 82 -10.75 16.00 5.57
C ILE A 82 -9.62 16.37 4.61
N TYR A 83 -9.95 16.86 3.41
CA TYR A 83 -8.95 17.29 2.45
C TYR A 83 -8.12 18.47 2.98
N GLU A 84 -8.75 19.46 3.60
CA GLU A 84 -8.06 20.62 4.19
C GLU A 84 -7.17 20.22 5.37
N VAL A 85 -7.64 19.33 6.24
CA VAL A 85 -6.81 18.78 7.32
C VAL A 85 -5.56 18.11 6.75
N LEU A 86 -5.73 17.27 5.73
CA LEU A 86 -4.60 16.60 5.07
C LEU A 86 -3.68 17.59 4.37
N LEU A 87 -4.24 18.59 3.68
CA LEU A 87 -3.47 19.61 2.98
C LEU A 87 -2.56 20.39 3.92
N ASN A 88 -3.05 20.73 5.11
CA ASN A 88 -2.33 21.52 6.09
C ASN A 88 -1.37 20.69 6.94
N THR A 89 -1.70 19.41 7.19
CA THR A 89 -0.89 18.55 8.09
C THR A 89 0.23 17.83 7.35
N LEU A 90 0.02 17.40 6.11
CA LEU A 90 1.04 16.69 5.35
C LEU A 90 2.16 17.65 4.95
N PRO A 91 3.45 17.29 5.13
CA PRO A 91 4.57 18.09 4.63
C PRO A 91 4.57 18.15 3.10
N GLN A 92 5.07 19.28 2.56
CA GLN A 92 5.24 19.47 1.12
C GLN A 92 6.43 18.66 0.60
N ARG A 93 6.17 17.40 0.25
CA ARG A 93 7.20 16.49 -0.24
C ARG A 93 6.61 15.43 -1.16
N SER A 94 7.41 14.89 -2.07
CA SER A 94 7.06 13.69 -2.82
C SER A 94 7.25 12.45 -1.95
N TYR A 95 6.20 11.63 -1.82
CA TYR A 95 6.24 10.38 -1.07
C TYR A 95 6.07 9.20 -2.00
N PHE A 96 6.80 8.13 -1.71
CA PHE A 96 6.61 6.85 -2.34
C PHE A 96 5.69 6.00 -1.44
N PHE A 97 4.49 5.73 -1.93
CA PHE A 97 3.51 4.91 -1.20
C PHE A 97 3.68 3.46 -1.63
N SER A 98 4.26 2.65 -0.76
CA SER A 98 4.38 1.21 -0.95
C SER A 98 3.69 0.47 0.18
N TYR A 99 3.07 -0.67 -0.13
CA TYR A 99 2.59 -1.56 0.91
C TYR A 99 3.77 -2.03 1.78
N ILE A 100 3.57 -1.98 3.09
CA ILE A 100 4.48 -2.60 4.05
C ILE A 100 4.44 -4.09 3.73
N LYS A 101 5.53 -4.61 3.19
CA LYS A 101 5.68 -6.05 3.01
C LYS A 101 5.94 -6.63 4.39
N LYS A 102 5.28 -7.76 4.71
CA LYS A 102 5.71 -8.56 5.86
C LYS A 102 7.21 -8.77 5.73
N PRO A 103 8.01 -8.58 6.81
CA PRO A 103 9.39 -9.01 6.78
C PRO A 103 9.36 -10.47 6.33
N LYS A 104 10.07 -10.79 5.28
CA LYS A 104 10.35 -12.17 4.95
C LYS A 104 11.32 -12.63 6.04
N GLU A 105 10.83 -13.33 7.03
CA GLU A 105 11.69 -14.12 7.87
C GLU A 105 12.37 -15.10 6.93
N ASP A 106 13.68 -14.94 6.77
CA ASP A 106 14.53 -15.87 6.01
C ASP A 106 14.67 -17.16 6.84
N ILE A 107 13.55 -17.85 6.97
CA ILE A 107 13.54 -19.18 7.56
C ILE A 107 14.21 -20.08 6.54
N ASP A 108 15.29 -20.72 6.98
CA ASP A 108 16.08 -21.63 6.17
C ASP A 108 15.17 -22.62 5.43
N LYS A 109 15.46 -22.86 4.15
CA LYS A 109 14.70 -23.81 3.33
C LYS A 109 14.58 -25.18 4.01
N ARG A 110 15.63 -25.63 4.72
CA ARG A 110 15.64 -26.85 5.48
C ARG A 110 14.63 -26.86 6.62
N ALA A 111 14.51 -25.73 7.33
CA ALA A 111 13.51 -25.57 8.39
C ALA A 111 12.08 -25.65 7.83
N LYS A 112 11.82 -25.03 6.69
CA LYS A 112 10.53 -25.14 5.99
C LYS A 112 10.19 -26.57 5.58
N GLU A 113 11.15 -27.27 5.00
CA GLU A 113 10.97 -28.68 4.63
C GLU A 113 10.71 -29.59 5.84
N CYS A 114 11.39 -29.34 6.97
CA CYS A 114 11.16 -30.05 8.22
C CYS A 114 9.75 -29.83 8.77
N LEU A 115 9.30 -28.60 8.79
CA LEU A 115 7.96 -28.23 9.25
C LEU A 115 6.86 -28.83 8.37
N MET A 116 7.01 -28.73 7.05
CA MET A 116 6.07 -29.34 6.10
C MET A 116 5.94 -30.85 6.30
N LYS A 117 7.05 -31.52 6.53
CA LYS A 117 7.05 -32.97 6.79
C LYS A 117 6.51 -33.34 8.17
N TYR A 118 6.80 -32.52 9.18
CA TYR A 118 6.35 -32.78 10.55
C TYR A 118 4.84 -32.65 10.71
N PHE A 119 4.26 -31.65 10.08
CA PHE A 119 2.83 -31.37 10.16
C PHE A 119 2.04 -31.90 8.96
N GLU A 120 2.71 -32.46 7.95
CA GLU A 120 2.09 -32.86 6.67
C GLU A 120 1.39 -31.72 5.95
N PHE A 121 1.92 -30.48 6.09
CA PHE A 121 1.34 -29.28 5.52
C PHE A 121 1.73 -29.06 4.06
N GLY A 122 0.78 -28.43 3.31
CA GLY A 122 1.07 -27.80 2.04
C GLY A 122 1.83 -26.47 2.21
N SER A 123 2.31 -25.92 1.10
CA SER A 123 3.06 -24.65 1.13
C SER A 123 2.24 -23.46 1.64
N GLU A 124 0.92 -23.47 1.44
CA GLU A 124 0.01 -22.39 1.89
C GLU A 124 -0.22 -22.46 3.41
N ASP A 125 -0.37 -23.68 3.93
CA ASP A 125 -0.56 -23.91 5.36
C ASP A 125 0.70 -23.64 6.17
N LEU A 126 1.88 -23.80 5.54
CA LEU A 126 3.16 -23.48 6.16
C LEU A 126 3.29 -22.00 6.50
N ASP A 127 2.85 -21.10 5.61
CA ASP A 127 2.92 -19.66 5.86
C ASP A 127 2.03 -19.26 7.05
N LEU A 128 0.87 -19.90 7.20
CA LEU A 128 -0.01 -19.71 8.35
C LEU A 128 0.59 -20.26 9.65
N ALA A 129 1.22 -21.45 9.58
CA ALA A 129 1.87 -22.05 10.74
C ALA A 129 3.05 -21.19 11.23
N LEU A 130 3.82 -20.61 10.33
CA LEU A 130 4.94 -19.72 10.65
C LEU A 130 4.48 -18.40 11.30
N ASP A 131 3.28 -17.92 11.01
CA ASP A 131 2.71 -16.76 11.68
C ASP A 131 2.33 -17.03 13.16
N VAL A 132 2.15 -18.31 13.52
CA VAL A 132 1.68 -18.75 14.86
C VAL A 132 2.80 -19.33 15.71
N LEU A 133 3.77 -20.04 15.10
CA LEU A 133 4.84 -20.69 15.80
C LEU A 133 5.92 -19.69 16.23
N THR A 134 6.39 -19.86 17.47
CA THR A 134 7.55 -19.10 17.96
C THR A 134 8.87 -19.73 17.47
N GLU A 135 9.94 -18.94 17.39
CA GLU A 135 11.27 -19.44 16.99
C GLU A 135 11.73 -20.65 17.82
N ASN A 136 11.44 -20.67 19.13
CA ASN A 136 11.78 -21.78 20.01
C ASN A 136 11.04 -23.08 19.61
N GLN A 137 9.75 -22.96 19.29
CA GLN A 137 8.96 -24.12 18.83
C GLN A 137 9.45 -24.64 17.48
N ILE A 138 9.81 -23.74 16.57
CA ILE A 138 10.39 -24.11 15.28
C ILE A 138 11.69 -24.87 15.48
N ASN A 139 12.60 -24.37 16.33
CA ASN A 139 13.87 -24.99 16.62
C ASN A 139 13.71 -26.38 17.31
N GLU A 140 12.74 -26.52 18.22
CA GLU A 140 12.43 -27.82 18.85
C GLU A 140 11.97 -28.86 17.81
N ILE A 141 11.12 -28.46 16.87
CA ILE A 141 10.63 -29.35 15.80
C ILE A 141 11.77 -29.76 14.90
N ILE A 142 12.64 -28.84 14.49
CA ILE A 142 13.82 -29.14 13.67
C ILE A 142 14.72 -30.08 14.40
N HIS A 143 14.99 -29.87 15.70
CA HIS A 143 15.85 -30.75 16.50
C HIS A 143 15.28 -32.16 16.64
N LYS A 144 13.98 -32.31 16.84
CA LYS A 144 13.30 -33.62 16.87
C LYS A 144 13.39 -34.34 15.53
N PHE A 145 13.28 -33.61 14.44
CA PHE A 145 13.31 -34.18 13.09
C PHE A 145 14.74 -34.60 12.67
N ASP A 146 15.76 -33.83 13.06
CA ASP A 146 17.17 -34.13 12.77
C ASP A 146 17.73 -35.19 13.73
N GLY A 147 17.27 -35.23 14.99
CA GLY A 147 17.71 -36.22 15.99
C GLY A 147 17.22 -37.64 15.73
N GLY A 148 16.27 -37.84 14.82
CA GLY A 148 15.77 -39.15 14.41
C GLY A 148 16.61 -39.88 13.32
N LYS A 149 17.65 -39.24 12.81
CA LYS A 149 18.59 -39.81 11.84
C LYS A 149 19.89 -40.13 12.57
N LYS A 150 19.91 -41.26 13.32
CA LYS A 150 21.11 -42.02 13.63
C LYS A 150 21.25 -43.16 12.66
#